data_b37fd3230aa8c811188a175e9f38ff83
#
_entry.id   b37fd3230aa8c811188a175e9f38ff83
#
_cell.length_a   1.000
_cell.length_b   1.000
_cell.length_c   1.000
_cell.angle_alpha   90.00
_cell.angle_beta   90.00
_cell.angle_gamma   90.00
#
_symmetry.space_group_name_H-M   'P 1'
#
loop_
_entity.id
_entity.type
_entity.pdbx_description
1 polymer ?
#
loop_
_entity_poly.entity_id
_entity_poly.type
_entity_poly.pdbx_seq_one_letter_code
_entity_poly.pdbx_strand_id
1 'polypeptide(L)'
;MQKTLKEPIEFEGVGLHNGIKVNLCLKPAEVNSGIKFKRTDIDNTKNIIEASYKNVSSAILCTKIKNLYGVSVSTIEHLMAVFYGEGIDNVLVEIDAPEVPIMDGSAFDFVTAI
;
A
#
# COMPACT_ATOMS: atom_id res chain seq x y z
N MET A 1 -6.55 -19.75 8.80
CA MET A 1 -5.09 -19.65 8.56
C MET A 1 -4.77 -18.32 7.89
N GLN A 2 -3.79 -17.62 8.40
CA GLN A 2 -3.37 -16.34 7.81
C GLN A 2 -2.50 -16.56 6.58
N LYS A 3 -2.63 -15.66 5.61
CA LYS A 3 -1.88 -15.71 4.36
C LYS A 3 -0.99 -14.49 4.17
N THR A 4 0.13 -14.70 3.50
CA THR A 4 1.01 -13.64 3.01
C THR A 4 1.50 -14.01 1.61
N LEU A 5 2.35 -13.16 1.03
CA LEU A 5 2.96 -13.42 -0.28
C LEU A 5 4.05 -14.47 -0.18
N LYS A 6 4.31 -15.19 -1.27
CA LYS A 6 5.41 -16.16 -1.34
C LYS A 6 6.77 -15.48 -1.47
N GLU A 7 6.82 -14.36 -2.19
CA GLU A 7 8.05 -13.63 -2.48
C GLU A 7 7.74 -12.15 -2.72
N PRO A 8 8.74 -11.27 -2.68
CA PRO A 8 8.53 -9.86 -2.99
C PRO A 8 8.10 -9.65 -4.42
N ILE A 9 7.23 -8.66 -4.64
CA ILE A 9 6.73 -8.28 -5.97
C ILE A 9 6.88 -6.78 -6.14
N GLU A 10 7.50 -6.37 -7.25
CA GLU A 10 7.76 -4.95 -7.52
C GLU A 10 6.85 -4.41 -8.62
N PHE A 11 6.44 -3.17 -8.46
CA PHE A 11 5.68 -2.40 -9.45
C PHE A 11 6.30 -1.02 -9.62
N GLU A 12 6.11 -0.44 -10.79
CA GLU A 12 6.52 0.92 -11.10
C GLU A 12 5.37 1.61 -11.82
N GLY A 13 5.12 2.86 -11.50
CA GLY A 13 4.04 3.63 -12.13
C GLY A 13 4.09 5.09 -11.73
N VAL A 14 2.97 5.76 -11.88
CA VAL A 14 2.82 7.19 -11.62
C VAL A 14 1.59 7.41 -10.75
N GLY A 15 1.69 8.28 -9.75
CA GLY A 15 0.56 8.63 -8.91
C GLY A 15 -0.52 9.36 -9.72
N LEU A 16 -1.79 8.97 -9.52
CA LEU A 16 -2.92 9.52 -10.25
C LEU A 16 -3.08 11.03 -10.03
N HIS A 17 -2.95 11.46 -8.78
CA HIS A 17 -3.24 12.86 -8.40
C HIS A 17 -2.01 13.75 -8.44
N ASN A 18 -0.84 13.21 -8.11
CA ASN A 18 0.39 14.01 -8.02
C ASN A 18 1.32 13.89 -9.24
N GLY A 19 1.09 12.91 -10.13
CA GLY A 19 1.90 12.71 -11.33
C GLY A 19 3.36 12.31 -11.06
N ILE A 20 3.69 11.92 -9.83
CA ILE A 20 5.05 11.58 -9.43
C ILE A 20 5.31 10.10 -9.70
N LYS A 21 6.48 9.78 -10.25
CA LYS A 21 6.91 8.40 -10.43
C LYS A 21 7.04 7.72 -9.07
N VAL A 22 6.53 6.49 -8.97
CA VAL A 22 6.54 5.74 -7.72
C VAL A 22 6.98 4.30 -7.97
N ASN A 23 7.81 3.80 -7.07
CA ASN A 23 8.19 2.39 -7.01
C ASN A 23 7.52 1.77 -5.80
N LEU A 24 6.88 0.63 -6.02
CA LEU A 24 6.11 -0.09 -5.01
C LEU A 24 6.66 -1.50 -4.91
N CYS A 25 6.92 -1.96 -3.69
CA CYS A 25 7.33 -3.34 -3.45
C CYS A 25 6.44 -3.98 -2.40
N LEU A 26 5.77 -5.06 -2.77
CA LEU A 26 4.96 -5.85 -1.84
C LEU A 26 5.84 -6.95 -1.27
N LYS A 27 5.99 -6.99 0.05
CA LYS A 27 6.85 -7.97 0.73
C LYS A 27 6.04 -8.88 1.63
N PRO A 28 6.41 -10.17 1.73
CA PRO A 28 5.82 -11.06 2.73
C PRO A 28 5.99 -10.49 4.14
N ALA A 29 5.02 -10.77 5.01
CA ALA A 29 5.06 -10.33 6.39
C ALA A 29 4.62 -11.44 7.33
N GLU A 30 5.03 -11.34 8.59
CA GLU A 30 4.78 -12.36 9.59
C GLU A 30 3.32 -12.42 10.02
N VAL A 31 2.93 -13.55 10.58
CA VAL A 31 1.60 -13.76 11.17
C VAL A 31 1.29 -12.65 12.16
N ASN A 32 0.06 -12.16 12.12
CA ASN A 32 -0.45 -11.07 12.96
C ASN A 32 0.16 -9.69 12.70
N SER A 33 0.97 -9.52 11.67
CA SER A 33 1.52 -8.20 11.34
C SER A 33 0.53 -7.29 10.64
N GLY A 34 -0.49 -7.87 9.98
CA GLY A 34 -1.49 -7.11 9.23
C GLY A 34 -0.92 -6.49 7.96
N ILE A 35 -1.64 -5.53 7.41
CA ILE A 35 -1.22 -4.80 6.22
C ILE A 35 -0.63 -3.47 6.66
N LYS A 36 0.63 -3.23 6.31
CA LYS A 36 1.34 -2.01 6.66
C LYS A 36 1.98 -1.40 5.43
N PHE A 37 1.96 -0.08 5.36
CA PHE A 37 2.65 0.70 4.34
C PHE A 37 3.89 1.33 4.96
N LYS A 38 5.00 1.26 4.25
CA LYS A 38 6.27 1.85 4.69
C LYS A 38 6.75 2.84 3.63
N ARG A 39 6.82 4.12 3.99
CA ARG A 39 7.35 5.17 3.13
C ARG A 39 8.88 5.14 3.17
N THR A 40 9.50 4.60 2.13
CA THR A 40 10.97 4.45 2.10
C THR A 40 11.72 5.76 1.85
N ASP A 41 11.01 6.80 1.45
CA ASP A 41 11.57 8.15 1.25
C ASP A 41 11.55 9.01 2.52
N ILE A 42 11.12 8.44 3.65
CA ILE A 42 10.97 9.14 4.93
C ILE A 42 11.74 8.41 6.01
N ASP A 43 12.07 9.13 7.09
CA ASP A 43 12.79 8.62 8.27
C ASP A 43 12.18 7.31 8.77
N ASN A 44 13.02 6.30 8.96
CA ASN A 44 12.63 4.96 9.41
C ASN A 44 11.89 4.92 10.75
N THR A 45 12.01 5.95 11.58
CA THR A 45 11.31 6.00 12.88
C THR A 45 9.87 6.46 12.76
N LYS A 46 9.45 7.00 11.60
CA LYS A 46 8.15 7.65 11.45
C LYS A 46 7.37 7.22 10.21
N ASN A 47 7.86 6.22 9.47
CA ASN A 47 7.41 5.96 8.11
C ASN A 47 6.45 4.78 7.96
N ILE A 48 6.00 4.17 9.05
CA ILE A 48 5.07 3.03 9.00
C ILE A 48 3.64 3.51 9.23
N ILE A 49 2.72 3.07 8.36
CA ILE A 49 1.29 3.37 8.47
C ILE A 49 0.53 2.04 8.41
N GLU A 50 -0.16 1.67 9.48
CA GLU A 50 -1.05 0.51 9.45
C GLU A 50 -2.26 0.82 8.57
N ALA A 51 -2.61 -0.12 7.70
CA ALA A 51 -3.82 -0.02 6.88
C ALA A 51 -5.03 -0.40 7.73
N SER A 52 -5.45 0.52 8.58
CA SER A 52 -6.56 0.37 9.52
C SER A 52 -7.53 1.53 9.31
N TYR A 53 -8.83 1.27 9.55
CA TYR A 53 -9.84 2.34 9.46
C TYR A 53 -9.52 3.53 10.38
N LYS A 54 -8.79 3.28 11.47
CA LYS A 54 -8.37 4.34 12.41
C LYS A 54 -7.44 5.36 11.77
N ASN A 55 -6.72 4.97 10.73
CA ASN A 55 -5.73 5.80 10.06
C ASN A 55 -6.27 6.47 8.79
N VAL A 56 -7.52 6.19 8.41
CA VAL A 56 -8.13 6.83 7.24
C VAL A 56 -8.31 8.31 7.52
N SER A 57 -7.69 9.15 6.70
CA SER A 57 -7.78 10.61 6.85
C SER A 57 -8.67 11.26 5.79
N SER A 58 -8.91 10.58 4.67
CA SER A 58 -9.79 11.07 3.62
C SER A 58 -10.26 9.91 2.76
N ALA A 59 -11.51 9.95 2.31
CA ALA A 59 -12.09 8.94 1.42
C ALA A 59 -13.00 9.57 0.36
N ILE A 60 -12.89 10.89 0.13
CA ILE A 60 -13.78 11.60 -0.80
C ILE A 60 -13.37 11.36 -2.25
N LEU A 61 -12.12 11.65 -2.61
CA LEU A 61 -11.60 11.45 -3.96
C LEU A 61 -10.79 10.17 -4.09
N CYS A 62 -10.12 9.79 -3.01
CA CYS A 62 -9.33 8.57 -2.92
C CYS A 62 -9.19 8.20 -1.44
N THR A 63 -8.90 6.93 -1.16
CA THR A 63 -8.66 6.50 0.21
C THR A 63 -7.23 6.86 0.61
N LYS A 64 -7.12 7.60 1.70
CA LYS A 64 -5.83 8.05 2.23
C LYS A 64 -5.72 7.64 3.69
N ILE A 65 -4.59 7.04 4.05
CA ILE A 65 -4.26 6.70 5.44
C ILE A 65 -3.09 7.56 5.92
N LYS A 66 -3.06 7.82 7.20
CA LYS A 66 -2.05 8.67 7.82
C LYS A 66 -1.73 8.16 9.22
N ASN A 67 -0.46 8.19 9.60
CA ASN A 67 -0.05 7.82 10.95
C ASN A 67 -0.02 9.04 11.88
N LEU A 68 0.39 8.82 13.13
CA LEU A 68 0.44 9.88 14.15
C LEU A 68 1.45 10.98 13.84
N TYR A 69 2.42 10.71 12.99
CA TYR A 69 3.46 11.68 12.60
C TYR A 69 3.08 12.49 11.37
N GLY A 70 1.88 12.27 10.82
CA GLY A 70 1.43 12.97 9.62
C GLY A 70 1.93 12.37 8.30
N VAL A 71 2.64 11.25 8.35
CA VAL A 71 3.07 10.53 7.14
C VAL A 71 1.87 9.81 6.55
N SER A 72 1.65 9.97 5.24
CA SER A 72 0.46 9.45 4.58
C SER A 72 0.77 8.67 3.30
N VAL A 73 -0.17 7.81 2.93
CA VAL A 73 -0.23 7.16 1.62
C VAL A 73 -1.66 7.26 1.14
N SER A 74 -1.85 7.67 -0.11
CA SER A 74 -3.18 7.82 -0.70
C SER A 74 -3.39 6.86 -1.87
N THR A 75 -4.65 6.76 -2.32
CA THR A 75 -5.06 5.95 -3.46
C THR A 75 -4.78 4.46 -3.23
N ILE A 76 -5.09 3.98 -2.02
CA ILE A 76 -4.81 2.60 -1.62
C ILE A 76 -5.93 1.62 -1.98
N GLU A 77 -7.07 2.10 -2.47
CA GLU A 77 -8.29 1.30 -2.60
C GLU A 77 -8.15 0.08 -3.51
N HIS A 78 -7.49 0.21 -4.66
CA HIS A 78 -7.32 -0.92 -5.58
C HIS A 78 -6.43 -2.00 -4.98
N LEU A 79 -5.32 -1.59 -4.38
CA LEU A 79 -4.38 -2.51 -3.75
C LEU A 79 -5.02 -3.23 -2.57
N MET A 80 -5.76 -2.50 -1.73
CA MET A 80 -6.46 -3.08 -0.59
C MET A 80 -7.55 -4.06 -1.05
N ALA A 81 -8.26 -3.75 -2.14
CA ALA A 81 -9.26 -4.64 -2.70
C ALA A 81 -8.64 -5.97 -3.15
N VAL A 82 -7.44 -5.92 -3.73
CA VAL A 82 -6.70 -7.12 -4.15
C VAL A 82 -6.31 -7.96 -2.93
N PHE A 83 -5.73 -7.35 -1.90
CA PHE A 83 -5.37 -8.09 -0.69
C PHE A 83 -6.59 -8.77 -0.09
N TYR A 84 -7.69 -8.05 0.00
CA TYR A 84 -8.92 -8.58 0.57
C TYR A 84 -9.47 -9.71 -0.28
N GLY A 85 -9.54 -9.51 -1.60
CA GLY A 85 -10.07 -10.52 -2.54
C GLY A 85 -9.23 -11.78 -2.61
N GLU A 86 -7.91 -11.67 -2.49
CA GLU A 86 -6.99 -12.81 -2.52
C GLU A 86 -6.76 -13.41 -1.14
N GLY A 87 -7.37 -12.87 -0.09
CA GLY A 87 -7.22 -13.39 1.26
C GLY A 87 -5.85 -13.15 1.86
N ILE A 88 -5.15 -12.10 1.45
CA ILE A 88 -3.85 -11.74 2.01
C ILE A 88 -4.05 -10.99 3.32
N ASP A 89 -3.58 -11.57 4.42
CA ASP A 89 -3.75 -11.01 5.76
C ASP A 89 -2.56 -10.17 6.20
N ASN A 90 -1.37 -10.53 5.76
CA ASN A 90 -0.13 -9.93 6.22
C ASN A 90 0.75 -9.56 5.04
N VAL A 91 1.07 -8.30 4.88
CA VAL A 91 1.94 -7.81 3.81
C VAL A 91 2.55 -6.47 4.22
N LEU A 92 3.82 -6.28 3.87
CA LEU A 92 4.49 -4.99 3.99
C LEU A 92 4.57 -4.36 2.61
N VAL A 93 3.97 -3.19 2.46
CA VAL A 93 3.98 -2.43 1.21
C VAL A 93 5.02 -1.32 1.34
N GLU A 94 6.16 -1.48 0.69
CA GLU A 94 7.18 -0.44 0.63
C GLU A 94 6.91 0.46 -0.57
N ILE A 95 6.86 1.77 -0.33
CA ILE A 95 6.53 2.76 -1.35
C ILE A 95 7.40 4.00 -1.15
N ASP A 96 7.92 4.54 -2.23
CA ASP A 96 8.83 5.70 -2.16
C ASP A 96 8.15 7.04 -2.46
N ALA A 97 6.82 7.09 -2.38
CA ALA A 97 6.04 8.29 -2.67
C ALA A 97 4.74 8.28 -1.86
N PRO A 98 4.04 9.42 -1.79
CA PRO A 98 2.81 9.52 -0.97
C PRO A 98 1.56 8.93 -1.61
N GLU A 99 1.65 8.39 -2.82
CA GLU A 99 0.49 7.84 -3.53
C GLU A 99 0.83 6.52 -4.20
N VAL A 100 -0.05 5.52 -4.06
CA VAL A 100 0.07 4.24 -4.78
C VAL A 100 0.00 4.50 -6.28
N PRO A 101 0.86 3.85 -7.09
CA PRO A 101 0.87 4.12 -8.53
C PRO A 101 -0.42 3.70 -9.20
N ILE A 102 -0.84 4.50 -10.17
CA ILE A 102 -1.89 4.08 -11.08
C ILE A 102 -1.25 3.15 -12.12
N MET A 103 -1.82 1.97 -12.30
CA MET A 103 -1.35 1.01 -13.29
C MET A 103 -2.19 1.22 -14.56
N ASP A 104 -3.32 0.53 -14.65
CA ASP A 104 -4.26 0.72 -15.77
C ASP A 104 -5.59 1.34 -15.32
N GLY A 105 -5.62 1.88 -14.09
CA GLY A 105 -6.83 2.44 -13.50
C GLY A 105 -7.71 1.41 -12.83
N SER A 106 -7.26 0.17 -12.71
CA SER A 106 -7.98 -0.92 -12.07
C SER A 106 -7.05 -1.75 -11.20
N ALA A 107 -7.60 -2.79 -10.54
CA ALA A 107 -6.83 -3.72 -9.74
C ALA A 107 -6.18 -4.84 -10.54
N PHE A 108 -6.37 -4.88 -11.86
CA PHE A 108 -5.97 -6.02 -12.70
C PHE A 108 -4.48 -6.34 -12.63
N ASP A 109 -3.62 -5.32 -12.71
CA ASP A 109 -2.17 -5.54 -12.68
C ASP A 109 -1.72 -6.16 -11.37
N PHE A 110 -2.31 -5.74 -10.24
CA PHE A 110 -1.98 -6.29 -8.94
C PHE A 110 -2.46 -7.74 -8.81
N VAL A 111 -3.67 -8.04 -9.26
CA VAL A 111 -4.21 -9.40 -9.23
C VAL A 111 -3.34 -10.34 -10.05
N THR A 112 -2.94 -9.94 -11.25
CA THR A 112 -2.14 -10.76 -12.15
C THR A 112 -0.78 -11.09 -11.55
N ALA A 113 -0.17 -10.16 -10.81
CA ALA A 113 1.15 -10.34 -10.22
C ALA A 113 1.10 -11.18 -8.92
N ILE A 114 0.01 -11.12 -8.18
CA ILE A 114 -0.15 -11.85 -6.92
C ILE A 114 -0.69 -13.25 -7.17
#